data_ff4e57831788708f14363dfee270791f
#
_entry.id   ff4e57831788708f14363dfee270791f
#
_cell.length_a   1.000
_cell.length_b   1.000
_cell.length_c   1.000
_cell.angle_alpha   90.00
_cell.angle_beta   90.00
_cell.angle_gamma   90.00
#
_symmetry.space_group_name_H-M   'P 1'
#
loop_
_entity.id
_entity.type
_entity.pdbx_description
1 polymer ?
#
loop_
_entity_poly.entity_id
_entity_poly.type
_entity_poly.pdbx_seq_one_letter_code
_entity_poly.pdbx_strand_id
1 'polypeptide(L)'
;MNTCYLPPTPPKRIGFISTRFHGTDGVTLEARKWAHVLESMGHSCFWMAGLLDAPPEVSHPSPLAYFNHPEVAAVQKHLFGVTTRSREISTRIQALKELLKDELYRFIEKFRLEVIVAENILAIPMHVPLGLAMTEVLAETGLPTIAHHHDFAWERERFVVSAVNDYLRAAFPGGLPGMEHVVINSMAQKELARRCSRSSVVIPNIIDFETPPPGIDDYNRDLRSEIGLREDDWLILQPTRVVQRKGIEHAIELVRRLRDPRARLVVSHAAGDEGNAYMAMLHDRIADAGIEVRFIADRVGEMRTRDGQGRKVYTLFDVYAHADLVTYPSHYEGFGNAFLEAIYFGKPVVVNTYAVYARDIDPLGFKTIEMDQLVTGAVVEEVRAVLNDRALREEWARTNYALGLKYFSYAVARRKLAARMANLFGEGV
;
A
#
# COMPACT_ATOMS: atom_id res chain seq x y z
N MET A 1 4.63 31.52 11.88
CA MET A 1 4.47 31.02 10.50
C MET A 1 3.00 31.17 10.16
N ASN A 2 2.67 32.07 9.22
CA ASN A 2 1.28 32.28 8.79
C ASN A 2 0.77 31.01 8.13
N THR A 3 -0.07 30.27 8.82
CA THR A 3 -0.90 29.23 8.22
C THR A 3 -1.89 29.95 7.31
N CYS A 4 -1.64 29.91 6.00
CA CYS A 4 -2.64 30.29 5.00
C CYS A 4 -3.85 29.38 5.23
N TYR A 5 -4.90 29.92 5.83
CA TYR A 5 -6.15 29.22 6.07
C TYR A 5 -6.88 29.20 4.72
N LEU A 6 -6.71 28.13 3.97
CA LEU A 6 -7.58 27.88 2.82
C LEU A 6 -9.01 27.70 3.37
N PRO A 7 -10.02 28.44 2.86
CA PRO A 7 -11.38 28.21 3.26
C PRO A 7 -11.75 26.75 2.96
N PRO A 8 -12.56 26.11 3.82
CA PRO A 8 -12.95 24.72 3.59
C PRO A 8 -13.76 24.65 2.29
N THR A 9 -13.33 23.77 1.37
CA THR A 9 -14.10 23.45 0.17
C THR A 9 -15.49 22.97 0.58
N PRO A 10 -16.58 23.45 -0.03
CA PRO A 10 -17.92 22.94 0.26
C PRO A 10 -17.99 21.42 0.15
N PRO A 11 -18.88 20.76 0.94
CA PRO A 11 -19.06 19.31 0.86
C PRO A 11 -19.20 18.81 -0.59
N LYS A 12 -18.41 17.82 -0.97
CA LYS A 12 -18.39 17.23 -2.32
C LYS A 12 -18.71 15.74 -2.26
N ARG A 13 -19.26 15.24 -3.37
CA ARG A 13 -19.54 13.83 -3.59
C ARG A 13 -18.41 13.23 -4.42
N ILE A 14 -17.60 12.38 -3.81
CA ILE A 14 -16.32 11.90 -4.34
C ILE A 14 -16.44 10.41 -4.69
N GLY A 15 -16.17 10.05 -5.95
CA GLY A 15 -16.16 8.67 -6.41
C GLY A 15 -14.75 8.09 -6.44
N PHE A 16 -14.48 7.08 -5.63
CA PHE A 16 -13.27 6.27 -5.70
C PHE A 16 -13.45 5.16 -6.72
N ILE A 17 -12.53 5.06 -7.68
CA ILE A 17 -12.58 4.07 -8.76
C ILE A 17 -11.27 3.29 -8.81
N SER A 18 -11.35 1.96 -8.77
CA SER A 18 -10.23 1.04 -8.95
C SER A 18 -10.68 -0.26 -9.61
N THR A 19 -9.74 -1.13 -9.94
CA THR A 19 -10.07 -2.50 -10.37
C THR A 19 -10.53 -3.37 -9.20
N ARG A 20 -10.07 -3.04 -7.97
CA ARG A 20 -10.37 -3.76 -6.75
C ARG A 20 -10.30 -2.82 -5.54
N PHE A 21 -11.31 -2.91 -4.68
CA PHE A 21 -11.31 -2.42 -3.30
C PHE A 21 -11.79 -3.55 -2.40
N HIS A 22 -10.89 -4.50 -2.14
CA HIS A 22 -11.21 -5.69 -1.35
C HIS A 22 -9.96 -6.16 -0.61
N GLY A 23 -10.16 -6.58 0.64
CA GLY A 23 -9.10 -7.14 1.47
C GLY A 23 -8.08 -6.10 1.94
N THR A 24 -6.87 -6.58 2.22
CA THR A 24 -5.80 -5.82 2.88
C THR A 24 -4.64 -5.46 1.93
N ASP A 25 -4.88 -5.36 0.62
CA ASP A 25 -3.82 -4.87 -0.27
C ASP A 25 -3.54 -3.37 -0.05
N GLY A 26 -2.30 -2.96 -0.34
CA GLY A 26 -1.83 -1.61 0.00
C GLY A 26 -2.62 -0.48 -0.65
N VAL A 27 -3.16 -0.67 -1.87
CA VAL A 27 -3.97 0.34 -2.58
C VAL A 27 -5.33 0.49 -1.91
N THR A 28 -6.00 -0.63 -1.61
CA THR A 28 -7.29 -0.65 -0.91
C THR A 28 -7.19 0.02 0.47
N LEU A 29 -6.16 -0.33 1.24
CA LEU A 29 -5.96 0.24 2.58
C LEU A 29 -5.70 1.75 2.51
N GLU A 30 -4.88 2.20 1.55
CA GLU A 30 -4.58 3.63 1.43
C GLU A 30 -5.79 4.43 0.93
N ALA A 31 -6.55 3.90 -0.02
CA ALA A 31 -7.80 4.52 -0.49
C ALA A 31 -8.82 4.70 0.65
N ARG A 32 -8.96 3.70 1.52
CA ARG A 32 -9.84 3.79 2.70
C ARG A 32 -9.40 4.89 3.69
N LYS A 33 -8.09 5.04 3.90
CA LYS A 33 -7.55 6.12 4.74
C LYS A 33 -7.83 7.49 4.13
N TRP A 34 -7.66 7.63 2.80
CA TRP A 34 -8.00 8.86 2.10
C TRP A 34 -9.47 9.19 2.19
N ALA A 35 -10.36 8.20 1.99
CA ALA A 35 -11.80 8.39 2.14
C ALA A 35 -12.15 8.85 3.56
N HIS A 36 -11.60 8.20 4.59
CA HIS A 36 -11.80 8.61 5.98
C HIS A 36 -11.35 10.07 6.23
N VAL A 37 -10.20 10.46 5.70
CA VAL A 37 -9.71 11.85 5.79
C VAL A 37 -10.66 12.81 5.09
N LEU A 38 -11.12 12.51 3.87
CA LEU A 38 -12.05 13.34 3.12
C LEU A 38 -13.43 13.43 3.78
N GLU A 39 -13.92 12.33 4.34
CA GLU A 39 -15.17 12.31 5.14
C GLU A 39 -15.04 13.17 6.40
N SER A 40 -13.89 13.15 7.06
CA SER A 40 -13.61 14.04 8.21
C SER A 40 -13.59 15.53 7.83
N MET A 41 -13.45 15.84 6.55
CA MET A 41 -13.56 17.20 5.99
C MET A 41 -14.98 17.55 5.56
N GLY A 42 -15.95 16.64 5.71
CA GLY A 42 -17.37 16.84 5.38
C GLY A 42 -17.76 16.38 3.97
N HIS A 43 -16.87 15.75 3.23
CA HIS A 43 -17.20 15.15 1.91
C HIS A 43 -17.90 13.80 2.08
N SER A 44 -18.54 13.32 1.01
CA SER A 44 -19.15 11.98 0.94
C SER A 44 -18.39 11.11 -0.05
N CYS A 45 -17.98 9.91 0.35
CA CYS A 45 -17.20 8.99 -0.48
C CYS A 45 -18.02 7.81 -0.97
N PHE A 46 -17.86 7.46 -2.26
CA PHE A 46 -18.55 6.38 -2.94
C PHE A 46 -17.54 5.52 -3.70
N TRP A 47 -17.86 4.24 -3.94
CA TRP A 47 -16.90 3.27 -4.40
C TRP A 47 -17.36 2.52 -5.64
N MET A 48 -16.52 2.41 -6.64
CA MET A 48 -16.70 1.55 -7.80
C MET A 48 -15.46 0.68 -8.02
N ALA A 49 -15.68 -0.63 -8.10
CA ALA A 49 -14.62 -1.58 -8.46
C ALA A 49 -15.19 -2.88 -9.01
N GLY A 50 -14.35 -3.70 -9.61
CA GLY A 50 -14.71 -5.03 -10.08
C GLY A 50 -14.83 -6.05 -8.94
N LEU A 51 -14.03 -5.90 -7.90
CA LEU A 51 -14.16 -6.63 -6.64
C LEU A 51 -14.21 -5.59 -5.51
N LEU A 52 -15.32 -5.57 -4.76
CA LEU A 52 -15.66 -4.50 -3.83
C LEU A 52 -16.28 -5.05 -2.56
N ASP A 53 -15.78 -4.62 -1.40
CA ASP A 53 -16.29 -4.99 -0.07
C ASP A 53 -16.76 -3.79 0.76
N ALA A 54 -17.04 -2.64 0.11
CA ALA A 54 -17.63 -1.48 0.76
C ALA A 54 -19.15 -1.67 0.99
N PRO A 55 -19.77 -0.92 1.95
CA PRO A 55 -21.19 -0.99 2.22
C PRO A 55 -22.06 -0.75 0.97
N PRO A 56 -23.15 -1.50 0.77
CA PRO A 56 -23.97 -1.42 -0.44
C PRO A 56 -24.51 -0.03 -0.78
N GLU A 57 -24.80 0.79 0.22
CA GLU A 57 -25.38 2.14 0.08
C GLU A 57 -24.42 3.16 -0.55
N VAL A 58 -23.11 2.89 -0.49
CA VAL A 58 -22.07 3.73 -1.08
C VAL A 58 -21.33 3.03 -2.23
N SER A 59 -21.81 1.86 -2.65
CA SER A 59 -21.14 0.96 -3.60
C SER A 59 -21.80 0.91 -4.96
N HIS A 60 -20.97 0.80 -6.00
CA HIS A 60 -21.33 0.43 -7.37
C HIS A 60 -20.42 -0.72 -7.85
N PRO A 61 -20.76 -1.98 -7.53
CA PRO A 61 -19.97 -3.12 -8.01
C PRO A 61 -20.11 -3.25 -9.52
N SER A 62 -18.99 -3.32 -10.24
CA SER A 62 -18.92 -3.53 -11.67
C SER A 62 -17.96 -4.69 -11.98
N PRO A 63 -18.44 -5.94 -12.02
CA PRO A 63 -17.56 -7.12 -12.16
C PRO A 63 -16.60 -7.04 -13.34
N LEU A 64 -17.02 -6.41 -14.45
CA LEU A 64 -16.16 -6.21 -15.62
C LEU A 64 -14.94 -5.30 -15.34
N ALA A 65 -14.97 -4.45 -14.33
CA ALA A 65 -13.85 -3.63 -13.93
C ALA A 65 -12.74 -4.43 -13.19
N TYR A 66 -12.97 -5.71 -12.86
CA TYR A 66 -11.96 -6.54 -12.22
C TYR A 66 -10.90 -7.01 -13.21
N PHE A 67 -9.64 -6.78 -12.92
CA PHE A 67 -8.53 -7.13 -13.83
C PHE A 67 -8.41 -8.63 -14.12
N ASN A 68 -8.92 -9.51 -13.25
CA ASN A 68 -9.00 -10.96 -13.47
C ASN A 68 -10.36 -11.43 -14.01
N HIS A 69 -11.26 -10.50 -14.40
CA HIS A 69 -12.48 -10.92 -15.08
C HIS A 69 -12.14 -11.73 -16.35
N PRO A 70 -12.82 -12.87 -16.64
CA PRO A 70 -12.41 -13.77 -17.73
C PRO A 70 -12.25 -13.07 -19.08
N GLU A 71 -13.17 -12.17 -19.45
CA GLU A 71 -13.09 -11.43 -20.72
C GLU A 71 -11.91 -10.46 -20.76
N VAL A 72 -11.61 -9.82 -19.63
CA VAL A 72 -10.49 -8.89 -19.50
C VAL A 72 -9.16 -9.66 -19.55
N ALA A 73 -9.04 -10.73 -18.79
CA ALA A 73 -7.87 -11.59 -18.77
C ALA A 73 -7.59 -12.21 -20.16
N ALA A 74 -8.66 -12.59 -20.89
CA ALA A 74 -8.55 -13.11 -22.25
C ALA A 74 -7.98 -12.10 -23.25
N VAL A 75 -8.20 -10.81 -23.05
CA VAL A 75 -7.60 -9.73 -23.84
C VAL A 75 -6.19 -9.41 -23.32
N GLN A 76 -6.05 -9.23 -22.02
CA GLN A 76 -4.85 -8.73 -21.35
C GLN A 76 -3.61 -9.58 -21.65
N LYS A 77 -3.74 -10.91 -21.77
CA LYS A 77 -2.64 -11.84 -22.12
C LYS A 77 -2.02 -11.61 -23.53
N HIS A 78 -2.70 -10.84 -24.39
CA HIS A 78 -2.23 -10.49 -25.74
C HIS A 78 -1.63 -9.07 -25.83
N LEU A 79 -1.53 -8.35 -24.71
CA LEU A 79 -1.11 -6.95 -24.72
C LEU A 79 0.34 -6.74 -24.32
N PHE A 80 0.89 -7.66 -23.52
CA PHE A 80 2.23 -7.55 -22.95
C PHE A 80 3.05 -8.79 -23.23
N GLY A 81 4.39 -8.65 -23.27
CA GLY A 81 5.32 -9.68 -23.72
C GLY A 81 5.39 -9.79 -25.25
N VAL A 82 4.60 -8.99 -25.97
CA VAL A 82 4.52 -8.93 -27.44
C VAL A 82 4.56 -7.48 -27.92
N THR A 83 4.95 -7.23 -29.17
CA THR A 83 5.10 -5.88 -29.71
C THR A 83 3.99 -5.47 -30.67
N THR A 84 3.14 -6.41 -31.09
CA THR A 84 2.01 -6.18 -32.02
C THR A 84 0.77 -6.89 -31.54
N ARG A 85 -0.39 -6.37 -31.89
CA ARG A 85 -1.69 -6.97 -31.63
C ARG A 85 -2.53 -7.12 -32.90
N SER A 86 -3.44 -8.09 -32.94
CA SER A 86 -4.35 -8.27 -34.06
C SER A 86 -5.48 -7.20 -34.05
N ARG A 87 -6.13 -7.02 -35.22
CA ARG A 87 -7.33 -6.18 -35.33
C ARG A 87 -8.45 -6.68 -34.40
N GLU A 88 -8.61 -7.99 -34.27
CA GLU A 88 -9.60 -8.60 -33.40
C GLU A 88 -9.38 -8.17 -31.92
N ILE A 89 -8.15 -8.24 -31.43
CA ILE A 89 -7.83 -7.79 -30.06
C ILE A 89 -8.15 -6.30 -29.89
N SER A 90 -7.81 -5.45 -30.87
CA SER A 90 -8.16 -4.03 -30.83
C SER A 90 -9.68 -3.83 -30.75
N THR A 91 -10.45 -4.57 -31.55
CA THR A 91 -11.94 -4.51 -31.53
C THR A 91 -12.49 -4.94 -30.16
N ARG A 92 -11.96 -6.01 -29.57
CA ARG A 92 -12.39 -6.46 -28.22
C ARG A 92 -12.06 -5.44 -27.12
N ILE A 93 -10.89 -4.80 -27.18
CA ILE A 93 -10.53 -3.72 -26.25
C ILE A 93 -11.57 -2.60 -26.33
N GLN A 94 -11.94 -2.16 -27.54
CA GLN A 94 -12.92 -1.10 -27.73
C GLN A 94 -14.31 -1.51 -27.25
N ALA A 95 -14.75 -2.74 -27.52
CA ALA A 95 -16.03 -3.24 -27.03
C ALA A 95 -16.11 -3.26 -25.49
N LEU A 96 -15.06 -3.74 -24.81
CA LEU A 96 -14.97 -3.72 -23.35
C LEU A 96 -14.92 -2.28 -22.80
N LYS A 97 -14.22 -1.38 -23.50
CA LYS A 97 -14.16 0.02 -23.15
C LYS A 97 -15.53 0.67 -23.13
N GLU A 98 -16.36 0.45 -24.16
CA GLU A 98 -17.72 1.03 -24.24
C GLU A 98 -18.61 0.53 -23.09
N LEU A 99 -18.60 -0.78 -22.78
CA LEU A 99 -19.34 -1.32 -21.64
C LEU A 99 -18.90 -0.69 -20.30
N LEU A 100 -17.61 -0.46 -20.13
CA LEU A 100 -17.08 0.16 -18.93
C LEU A 100 -17.39 1.66 -18.85
N LYS A 101 -17.47 2.36 -20.00
CA LYS A 101 -17.95 3.74 -20.04
C LYS A 101 -19.39 3.85 -19.52
N ASP A 102 -20.27 2.95 -19.94
CA ASP A 102 -21.66 2.93 -19.46
C ASP A 102 -21.72 2.72 -17.94
N GLU A 103 -20.87 1.83 -17.39
CA GLU A 103 -20.80 1.60 -15.95
C GLU A 103 -20.27 2.85 -15.20
N LEU A 104 -19.28 3.54 -15.74
CA LEU A 104 -18.76 4.78 -15.18
C LEU A 104 -19.81 5.88 -15.16
N TYR A 105 -20.58 6.06 -16.25
CA TYR A 105 -21.68 7.01 -16.29
C TYR A 105 -22.76 6.68 -15.26
N ARG A 106 -23.17 5.40 -15.17
CA ARG A 106 -24.15 4.96 -14.14
C ARG A 106 -23.66 5.26 -12.72
N PHE A 107 -22.37 5.06 -12.44
CA PHE A 107 -21.79 5.37 -11.16
C PHE A 107 -21.83 6.87 -10.86
N ILE A 108 -21.42 7.71 -11.84
CA ILE A 108 -21.45 9.17 -11.73
C ILE A 108 -22.87 9.67 -11.47
N GLU A 109 -23.83 9.20 -12.25
CA GLU A 109 -25.24 9.61 -12.14
C GLU A 109 -25.88 9.13 -10.84
N LYS A 110 -25.71 7.84 -10.49
CA LYS A 110 -26.26 7.23 -9.28
C LYS A 110 -25.90 8.02 -8.03
N PHE A 111 -24.66 8.43 -7.92
CA PHE A 111 -24.17 9.15 -6.77
C PHE A 111 -24.00 10.66 -6.98
N ARG A 112 -24.34 11.18 -8.16
CA ARG A 112 -24.18 12.60 -8.51
C ARG A 112 -22.78 13.10 -8.17
N LEU A 113 -21.79 12.39 -8.68
CA LEU A 113 -20.39 12.65 -8.33
C LEU A 113 -19.92 14.01 -8.87
N GLU A 114 -19.12 14.69 -8.09
CA GLU A 114 -18.53 16.00 -8.42
C GLU A 114 -16.99 15.90 -8.55
N VAL A 115 -16.39 14.84 -8.00
CA VAL A 115 -14.94 14.57 -8.05
C VAL A 115 -14.73 13.07 -8.21
N ILE A 116 -13.70 12.73 -8.96
CA ILE A 116 -13.22 11.35 -9.06
C ILE A 116 -11.84 11.23 -8.39
N VAL A 117 -11.65 10.15 -7.63
CA VAL A 117 -10.33 9.66 -7.20
C VAL A 117 -10.04 8.36 -7.96
N ALA A 118 -9.13 8.44 -8.92
CA ALA A 118 -8.72 7.30 -9.74
C ALA A 118 -7.56 6.57 -9.06
N GLU A 119 -7.86 5.49 -8.35
CA GLU A 119 -6.91 4.73 -7.55
C GLU A 119 -6.12 3.73 -8.40
N ASN A 120 -4.92 4.13 -8.79
CA ASN A 120 -3.93 3.35 -9.54
C ASN A 120 -4.36 2.85 -10.93
N ILE A 121 -5.59 3.13 -11.37
CA ILE A 121 -6.14 2.65 -12.65
C ILE A 121 -5.59 3.40 -13.87
N LEU A 122 -5.07 4.61 -13.68
CA LEU A 122 -4.42 5.42 -14.71
C LEU A 122 -2.89 5.40 -14.58
N ALA A 123 -2.33 4.49 -13.80
CA ALA A 123 -0.89 4.37 -13.57
C ALA A 123 -0.33 3.05 -14.09
N ILE A 124 -0.93 1.94 -13.67
CA ILE A 124 -0.50 0.59 -14.00
C ILE A 124 -1.54 -0.10 -14.89
N PRO A 125 -1.18 -0.59 -16.09
CA PRO A 125 -2.13 -1.09 -17.07
C PRO A 125 -2.60 -2.53 -16.76
N MET A 126 -3.07 -2.75 -15.52
CA MET A 126 -3.69 -4.01 -15.12
C MET A 126 -5.01 -4.26 -15.87
N HIS A 127 -5.63 -3.18 -16.35
CA HIS A 127 -6.90 -3.21 -17.04
C HIS A 127 -6.96 -2.12 -18.12
N VAL A 128 -6.41 -2.40 -19.30
CA VAL A 128 -6.31 -1.40 -20.39
C VAL A 128 -7.67 -0.84 -20.80
N PRO A 129 -8.73 -1.65 -21.03
CA PRO A 129 -10.05 -1.09 -21.36
C PRO A 129 -10.60 -0.10 -20.34
N LEU A 130 -10.44 -0.35 -19.03
CA LEU A 130 -10.92 0.55 -17.97
C LEU A 130 -10.16 1.88 -17.96
N GLY A 131 -8.83 1.86 -18.12
CA GLY A 131 -8.04 3.09 -18.22
C GLY A 131 -8.44 3.95 -19.39
N LEU A 132 -8.75 3.35 -20.55
CA LEU A 132 -9.25 4.05 -21.74
C LEU A 132 -10.66 4.60 -21.51
N ALA A 133 -11.58 3.80 -20.97
CA ALA A 133 -12.93 4.22 -20.62
C ALA A 133 -12.93 5.42 -19.68
N MET A 134 -12.10 5.32 -18.62
CA MET A 134 -11.94 6.39 -17.66
C MET A 134 -11.40 7.68 -18.30
N THR A 135 -10.41 7.58 -19.17
CA THR A 135 -9.83 8.74 -19.88
C THR A 135 -10.87 9.43 -20.76
N GLU A 136 -11.70 8.66 -21.50
CA GLU A 136 -12.75 9.21 -22.33
C GLU A 136 -13.88 9.83 -21.50
N VAL A 137 -14.38 9.16 -20.46
CA VAL A 137 -15.43 9.71 -19.59
C VAL A 137 -14.99 11.02 -18.93
N LEU A 138 -13.75 11.09 -18.46
CA LEU A 138 -13.21 12.33 -17.88
C LEU A 138 -13.08 13.45 -18.92
N ALA A 139 -12.71 13.13 -20.16
CA ALA A 139 -12.65 14.10 -21.25
C ALA A 139 -14.06 14.61 -21.66
N GLU A 140 -15.07 13.72 -21.65
CA GLU A 140 -16.45 14.01 -22.03
C GLU A 140 -17.20 14.79 -20.94
N THR A 141 -16.93 14.51 -19.66
CA THR A 141 -17.64 15.13 -18.52
C THR A 141 -16.95 16.34 -17.93
N GLY A 142 -15.64 16.45 -18.12
CA GLY A 142 -14.83 17.48 -17.44
C GLY A 142 -14.77 17.34 -15.92
N LEU A 143 -15.13 16.20 -15.36
CA LEU A 143 -15.15 15.97 -13.92
C LEU A 143 -13.75 16.17 -13.31
N PRO A 144 -13.61 17.04 -12.29
CA PRO A 144 -12.38 17.18 -11.53
C PRO A 144 -11.88 15.84 -11.02
N THR A 145 -10.59 15.56 -11.20
CA THR A 145 -10.05 14.23 -10.91
C THR A 145 -8.72 14.30 -10.17
N ILE A 146 -8.57 13.51 -9.11
CA ILE A 146 -7.30 13.19 -8.49
C ILE A 146 -6.88 11.79 -8.96
N ALA A 147 -5.84 11.72 -9.77
CA ALA A 147 -5.23 10.46 -10.19
C ALA A 147 -4.15 10.06 -9.17
N HIS A 148 -4.47 9.12 -8.29
CA HIS A 148 -3.58 8.63 -7.24
C HIS A 148 -2.79 7.42 -7.73
N HIS A 149 -1.46 7.56 -7.78
CA HIS A 149 -0.55 6.60 -8.37
C HIS A 149 0.34 5.97 -7.30
N HIS A 150 0.25 4.66 -7.14
CA HIS A 150 1.10 3.87 -6.24
C HIS A 150 2.33 3.31 -6.94
N ASP A 151 2.18 2.93 -8.21
CA ASP A 151 3.25 2.47 -9.08
C ASP A 151 2.86 2.69 -10.55
N PHE A 152 3.86 2.72 -11.43
CA PHE A 152 3.66 2.97 -12.85
C PHE A 152 4.03 1.75 -13.71
N ALA A 153 3.52 1.74 -14.95
CA ALA A 153 3.80 0.70 -15.92
C ALA A 153 5.29 0.41 -16.10
N TRP A 154 6.12 1.44 -16.12
CA TRP A 154 7.57 1.32 -16.31
C TRP A 154 8.35 0.78 -15.10
N GLU A 155 7.70 0.66 -13.95
CA GLU A 155 8.26 0.06 -12.73
C GLU A 155 8.04 -1.45 -12.65
N ARG A 156 7.33 -2.01 -13.64
CA ARG A 156 6.96 -3.43 -13.68
C ARG A 156 7.45 -4.08 -14.96
N GLU A 157 8.41 -4.99 -14.86
CA GLU A 157 9.03 -5.70 -15.96
C GLU A 157 8.01 -6.28 -16.95
N ARG A 158 6.93 -6.86 -16.45
CA ARG A 158 5.85 -7.48 -17.27
C ARG A 158 5.17 -6.52 -18.25
N PHE A 159 5.29 -5.19 -18.09
CA PHE A 159 4.67 -4.20 -18.96
C PHE A 159 5.67 -3.51 -19.90
N VAL A 160 6.96 -3.81 -19.80
CA VAL A 160 8.02 -3.17 -20.59
C VAL A 160 7.87 -3.49 -22.08
N VAL A 161 7.58 -4.75 -22.42
CA VAL A 161 7.28 -5.15 -23.80
C VAL A 161 5.78 -5.09 -24.00
N SER A 162 5.30 -4.21 -24.89
CA SER A 162 3.88 -3.88 -25.02
C SER A 162 3.44 -3.73 -26.46
N ALA A 163 2.30 -4.35 -26.81
CA ALA A 163 1.59 -4.16 -28.08
C ALA A 163 0.58 -3.00 -28.04
N VAL A 164 0.48 -2.28 -26.90
CA VAL A 164 -0.52 -1.23 -26.67
C VAL A 164 0.10 0.10 -26.26
N ASN A 165 1.29 0.41 -26.73
CA ASN A 165 2.00 1.66 -26.43
C ASN A 165 1.18 2.92 -26.81
N ASP A 166 0.33 2.84 -27.83
CA ASP A 166 -0.65 3.86 -28.20
C ASP A 166 -1.62 4.13 -27.04
N TYR A 167 -2.20 3.10 -26.45
CA TYR A 167 -3.12 3.19 -25.32
C TYR A 167 -2.41 3.57 -24.02
N LEU A 168 -1.20 3.07 -23.80
CA LEU A 168 -0.43 3.46 -22.62
C LEU A 168 -0.12 4.96 -22.62
N ARG A 169 0.22 5.54 -23.77
CA ARG A 169 0.44 6.98 -23.89
C ARG A 169 -0.82 7.81 -23.70
N ALA A 170 -1.98 7.27 -24.06
CA ALA A 170 -3.25 7.96 -23.91
C ALA A 170 -3.77 7.99 -22.47
N ALA A 171 -3.58 6.88 -21.71
CA ALA A 171 -4.27 6.67 -20.45
C ALA A 171 -3.39 6.31 -19.24
N PHE A 172 -2.08 5.96 -19.38
CA PHE A 172 -1.26 5.42 -18.30
C PHE A 172 0.11 6.11 -18.10
N PRO A 173 0.12 7.30 -17.47
CA PRO A 173 -0.98 8.17 -17.13
C PRO A 173 -1.36 9.10 -18.28
N GLY A 174 -2.66 9.30 -18.43
CA GLY A 174 -3.20 10.33 -19.29
C GLY A 174 -2.94 11.74 -18.74
N GLY A 175 -3.37 12.77 -19.45
CA GLY A 175 -3.26 14.15 -18.96
C GLY A 175 -4.40 14.95 -19.55
N LEU A 176 -5.42 15.20 -18.74
CA LEU A 176 -6.60 15.97 -19.09
C LEU A 176 -6.62 17.29 -18.27
N PRO A 177 -7.21 18.35 -18.80
CA PRO A 177 -7.56 19.51 -17.99
C PRO A 177 -8.41 19.08 -16.78
N GLY A 178 -8.17 19.64 -15.60
CA GLY A 178 -8.89 19.26 -14.38
C GLY A 178 -8.44 17.94 -13.74
N MET A 179 -7.35 17.32 -14.23
CA MET A 179 -6.74 16.16 -13.60
C MET A 179 -5.49 16.54 -12.83
N GLU A 180 -5.46 16.26 -11.54
CA GLU A 180 -4.28 16.37 -10.70
C GLU A 180 -3.64 15.00 -10.44
N HIS A 181 -2.34 14.90 -10.67
CA HIS A 181 -1.59 13.68 -10.37
C HIS A 181 -1.02 13.72 -8.96
N VAL A 182 -1.28 12.68 -8.20
CA VAL A 182 -0.69 12.44 -6.88
C VAL A 182 0.10 11.15 -6.93
N VAL A 183 1.30 11.19 -6.37
CA VAL A 183 2.23 10.05 -6.27
C VAL A 183 2.63 9.84 -4.82
N ILE A 184 3.02 8.62 -4.45
CA ILE A 184 3.32 8.28 -3.06
C ILE A 184 4.78 8.53 -2.66
N ASN A 185 5.68 8.83 -3.62
CA ASN A 185 7.10 9.10 -3.35
C ASN A 185 7.71 10.10 -4.35
N SER A 186 8.86 10.66 -4.00
CA SER A 186 9.55 11.69 -4.82
C SER A 186 10.19 11.11 -6.08
N MET A 187 10.51 9.82 -6.11
CA MET A 187 11.08 9.17 -7.29
C MET A 187 10.01 9.04 -8.38
N ALA A 188 8.81 8.59 -8.00
CA ALA A 188 7.66 8.52 -8.89
C ALA A 188 7.31 9.92 -9.45
N GLN A 189 7.36 10.98 -8.60
CA GLN A 189 7.17 12.37 -9.04
C GLN A 189 8.16 12.76 -10.14
N LYS A 190 9.44 12.50 -9.91
CA LYS A 190 10.51 12.82 -10.86
C LYS A 190 10.35 12.04 -12.19
N GLU A 191 10.07 10.74 -12.10
CA GLU A 191 9.90 9.91 -13.29
C GLU A 191 8.64 10.27 -14.09
N LEU A 192 7.54 10.61 -13.42
CA LEU A 192 6.32 11.09 -14.08
C LEU A 192 6.58 12.40 -14.85
N ALA A 193 7.25 13.36 -14.22
CA ALA A 193 7.62 14.62 -14.88
C ALA A 193 8.54 14.36 -16.10
N ARG A 194 9.54 13.51 -15.93
CA ARG A 194 10.54 13.22 -16.99
C ARG A 194 9.96 12.43 -18.16
N ARG A 195 9.12 11.41 -17.90
CA ARG A 195 8.59 10.49 -18.91
C ARG A 195 7.35 11.01 -19.61
N CYS A 196 6.50 11.72 -18.86
CA CYS A 196 5.17 12.11 -19.33
C CYS A 196 4.98 13.62 -19.39
N SER A 197 5.96 14.43 -18.95
CA SER A 197 5.84 15.89 -18.84
C SER A 197 4.61 16.30 -18.00
N ARG A 198 4.35 15.57 -16.90
CA ARG A 198 3.23 15.82 -15.98
C ARG A 198 3.77 16.26 -14.63
N SER A 199 3.20 17.36 -14.11
CA SER A 199 3.41 17.74 -12.72
C SER A 199 2.61 16.83 -11.79
N SER A 200 3.11 16.63 -10.58
CA SER A 200 2.41 15.87 -9.55
C SER A 200 2.77 16.36 -8.16
N VAL A 201 1.97 15.97 -7.18
CA VAL A 201 2.22 16.24 -5.77
C VAL A 201 2.50 14.93 -5.05
N VAL A 202 3.48 14.93 -4.16
CA VAL A 202 3.76 13.78 -3.31
C VAL A 202 2.83 13.82 -2.10
N ILE A 203 1.96 12.84 -1.99
CA ILE A 203 1.22 12.50 -0.77
C ILE A 203 1.67 11.08 -0.41
N PRO A 204 2.54 10.92 0.60
CA PRO A 204 3.02 9.60 1.01
C PRO A 204 1.90 8.79 1.65
N ASN A 205 2.10 7.50 1.78
CA ASN A 205 1.21 6.66 2.58
C ASN A 205 1.15 7.19 4.02
N ILE A 206 -0.01 7.04 4.65
CA ILE A 206 -0.33 7.64 5.95
C ILE A 206 -0.81 6.60 6.95
N ILE A 207 -0.73 6.97 8.23
CA ILE A 207 -1.38 6.27 9.35
C ILE A 207 -2.02 7.31 10.26
N ASP A 208 -3.05 6.91 10.99
CA ASP A 208 -3.70 7.74 12.01
C ASP A 208 -2.80 7.86 13.27
N PHE A 209 -1.77 8.71 13.19
CA PHE A 209 -0.92 9.03 14.33
C PHE A 209 -1.60 9.96 15.35
N GLU A 210 -2.79 10.48 15.06
CA GLU A 210 -3.57 11.28 15.99
C GLU A 210 -4.26 10.40 17.04
N THR A 211 -4.53 9.14 16.71
CA THR A 211 -5.02 8.11 17.62
C THR A 211 -3.87 7.21 18.07
N PRO A 212 -3.68 6.97 19.38
CA PRO A 212 -2.65 6.04 19.85
C PRO A 212 -2.87 4.63 19.31
N PRO A 213 -1.78 3.85 19.08
CA PRO A 213 -1.92 2.47 18.65
C PRO A 213 -2.67 1.62 19.71
N PRO A 214 -3.46 0.63 19.25
CA PRO A 214 -4.08 -0.30 20.17
C PRO A 214 -3.01 -1.09 20.94
N GLY A 215 -3.24 -1.27 22.24
CA GLY A 215 -2.36 -2.04 23.11
C GLY A 215 -2.76 -3.50 23.24
N ILE A 216 -2.17 -4.14 24.26
CA ILE A 216 -2.56 -5.48 24.69
C ILE A 216 -3.84 -5.39 25.50
N ASP A 217 -4.87 -6.16 25.16
CA ASP A 217 -6.18 -6.21 25.79
C ASP A 217 -6.61 -7.66 26.10
N ASP A 218 -7.84 -7.83 26.57
CA ASP A 218 -8.39 -9.14 26.94
C ASP A 218 -8.48 -10.12 25.78
N TYR A 219 -8.57 -9.64 24.54
CA TYR A 219 -8.63 -10.51 23.38
C TYR A 219 -7.25 -11.03 22.98
N ASN A 220 -6.25 -10.17 22.92
CA ASN A 220 -4.94 -10.51 22.37
C ASN A 220 -3.88 -10.85 23.44
N ARG A 221 -4.16 -10.77 24.73
CA ARG A 221 -3.18 -11.02 25.82
C ARG A 221 -2.50 -12.38 25.75
N ASP A 222 -3.19 -13.38 25.17
CA ASP A 222 -2.71 -14.74 25.01
C ASP A 222 -1.99 -15.03 23.68
N LEU A 223 -1.84 -14.00 22.82
CA LEU A 223 -1.28 -14.15 21.47
C LEU A 223 0.08 -14.89 21.50
N ARG A 224 0.98 -14.52 22.38
CA ARG A 224 2.32 -15.16 22.48
C ARG A 224 2.19 -16.67 22.71
N SER A 225 1.42 -17.09 23.69
CA SER A 225 1.22 -18.52 23.99
C SER A 225 0.49 -19.25 22.88
N GLU A 226 -0.51 -18.61 22.27
CA GLU A 226 -1.30 -19.16 21.16
C GLU A 226 -0.49 -19.42 19.87
N ILE A 227 0.59 -18.66 19.67
CA ILE A 227 1.53 -18.91 18.55
C ILE A 227 2.78 -19.67 18.99
N GLY A 228 2.80 -20.23 20.21
CA GLY A 228 3.85 -21.09 20.72
C GLY A 228 5.11 -20.35 21.15
N LEU A 229 4.99 -19.09 21.61
CA LEU A 229 6.10 -18.33 22.21
C LEU A 229 6.01 -18.35 23.74
N ARG A 230 7.16 -18.31 24.38
CA ARG A 230 7.27 -18.08 25.83
C ARG A 230 7.17 -16.59 26.13
N GLU A 231 6.95 -16.27 27.39
CA GLU A 231 6.82 -14.87 27.84
C GLU A 231 8.15 -14.09 27.68
N ASP A 232 9.27 -14.77 27.88
CA ASP A 232 10.63 -14.22 27.78
C ASP A 232 11.23 -14.24 26.37
N ASP A 233 10.56 -14.87 25.38
CA ASP A 233 11.03 -14.87 23.99
C ASP A 233 10.94 -13.46 23.39
N TRP A 234 11.88 -13.10 22.52
CA TRP A 234 11.78 -11.90 21.69
C TRP A 234 10.96 -12.20 20.44
N LEU A 235 9.82 -11.55 20.30
CA LEU A 235 9.01 -11.61 19.08
C LEU A 235 9.62 -10.67 18.05
N ILE A 236 10.36 -11.23 17.10
CA ILE A 236 10.92 -10.53 15.95
C ILE A 236 9.93 -10.69 14.80
N LEU A 237 9.19 -9.62 14.49
CA LEU A 237 8.09 -9.67 13.54
C LEU A 237 8.55 -9.36 12.11
N GLN A 238 8.18 -10.21 11.17
CA GLN A 238 8.26 -9.98 9.72
C GLN A 238 6.84 -9.78 9.17
N PRO A 239 6.32 -8.54 9.12
CA PRO A 239 4.91 -8.26 8.82
C PRO A 239 4.63 -8.11 7.32
N THR A 240 5.14 -9.01 6.50
CA THR A 240 5.01 -8.90 5.04
C THR A 240 4.62 -10.24 4.41
N ARG A 241 4.04 -10.19 3.20
CA ARG A 241 3.81 -11.38 2.40
C ARG A 241 5.12 -12.11 2.09
N VAL A 242 5.05 -13.42 1.98
CA VAL A 242 6.21 -14.25 1.64
C VAL A 242 6.41 -14.23 0.12
N VAL A 243 7.16 -13.24 -0.35
CA VAL A 243 7.56 -13.06 -1.76
C VAL A 243 9.01 -12.56 -1.80
N GLN A 244 9.77 -12.95 -2.82
CA GLN A 244 11.22 -12.76 -2.90
C GLN A 244 11.67 -11.31 -2.63
N ARG A 245 10.98 -10.31 -3.17
CA ARG A 245 11.35 -8.90 -2.97
C ARG A 245 11.27 -8.42 -1.52
N LYS A 246 10.66 -9.19 -0.61
CA LYS A 246 10.58 -8.88 0.82
C LYS A 246 11.82 -9.29 1.61
N GLY A 247 12.75 -10.05 1.01
CA GLY A 247 14.07 -10.33 1.58
C GLY A 247 14.03 -11.08 2.92
N ILE A 248 13.04 -11.97 3.14
CA ILE A 248 12.84 -12.66 4.44
C ILE A 248 14.07 -13.48 4.83
N GLU A 249 14.87 -13.93 3.87
CA GLU A 249 16.16 -14.57 4.10
C GLU A 249 17.11 -13.74 4.95
N HIS A 250 17.03 -12.41 4.88
CA HIS A 250 17.84 -11.53 5.74
C HIS A 250 17.33 -11.50 7.18
N ALA A 251 16.00 -11.61 7.39
CA ALA A 251 15.44 -11.76 8.72
C ALA A 251 15.87 -13.10 9.37
N ILE A 252 15.89 -14.20 8.58
CA ILE A 252 16.42 -15.50 9.02
C ILE A 252 17.89 -15.37 9.39
N GLU A 253 18.70 -14.76 8.53
CA GLU A 253 20.14 -14.56 8.79
C GLU A 253 20.40 -13.68 10.03
N LEU A 254 19.59 -12.63 10.25
CA LEU A 254 19.67 -11.81 11.45
C LEU A 254 19.45 -12.65 12.71
N VAL A 255 18.37 -13.43 12.77
CA VAL A 255 18.06 -14.27 13.94
C VAL A 255 19.15 -15.32 14.15
N ARG A 256 19.66 -15.95 13.08
CA ARG A 256 20.79 -16.89 13.16
C ARG A 256 22.04 -16.24 13.77
N ARG A 257 22.36 -15.01 13.36
CA ARG A 257 23.56 -14.28 13.87
C ARG A 257 23.38 -13.71 15.27
N LEU A 258 22.16 -13.43 15.69
CA LEU A 258 21.88 -13.02 17.07
C LEU A 258 22.32 -14.08 18.08
N ARG A 259 22.22 -15.37 17.74
CA ARG A 259 22.60 -16.50 18.63
C ARG A 259 22.01 -16.38 20.04
N ASP A 260 20.85 -15.77 20.16
CA ASP A 260 20.13 -15.63 21.43
C ASP A 260 18.97 -16.63 21.45
N PRO A 261 18.90 -17.49 22.50
CA PRO A 261 17.86 -18.52 22.59
C PRO A 261 16.45 -17.96 22.77
N ARG A 262 16.31 -16.66 23.01
CA ARG A 262 15.00 -15.98 23.09
C ARG A 262 14.50 -15.49 21.74
N ALA A 263 15.37 -15.37 20.74
CA ALA A 263 15.00 -14.78 19.45
C ALA A 263 14.07 -15.71 18.65
N ARG A 264 12.86 -15.25 18.34
CA ARG A 264 11.86 -15.97 17.54
C ARG A 264 11.41 -15.12 16.36
N LEU A 265 11.64 -15.62 15.15
CA LEU A 265 11.12 -14.97 13.95
C LEU A 265 9.67 -15.37 13.74
N VAL A 266 8.79 -14.36 13.64
CA VAL A 266 7.35 -14.54 13.39
C VAL A 266 6.99 -13.90 12.05
N VAL A 267 6.52 -14.69 11.10
CA VAL A 267 6.08 -14.25 9.77
C VAL A 267 4.56 -14.27 9.74
N SER A 268 3.95 -13.10 9.58
CA SER A 268 2.51 -12.92 9.79
C SER A 268 1.64 -13.18 8.56
N HIS A 269 2.21 -13.23 7.36
CA HIS A 269 1.46 -13.37 6.12
C HIS A 269 1.82 -14.64 5.37
N ALA A 270 0.84 -15.15 4.58
CA ALA A 270 1.06 -16.29 3.69
C ALA A 270 1.95 -15.94 2.49
N ALA A 271 2.44 -17.00 1.84
CA ALA A 271 2.93 -16.91 0.47
C ALA A 271 1.76 -16.59 -0.46
N GLY A 272 1.91 -15.58 -1.33
CA GLY A 272 0.99 -15.38 -2.45
C GLY A 272 1.26 -16.38 -3.58
N ASP A 273 0.48 -16.30 -4.66
CA ASP A 273 0.59 -17.21 -5.82
C ASP A 273 2.00 -17.27 -6.45
N GLU A 274 2.81 -16.23 -6.24
CA GLU A 274 4.21 -16.14 -6.69
C GLU A 274 5.22 -16.76 -5.70
N GLY A 275 4.75 -17.28 -4.55
CA GLY A 275 5.61 -17.54 -3.39
C GLY A 275 6.07 -18.98 -3.15
N ASN A 276 5.58 -19.98 -3.88
CA ASN A 276 5.84 -21.39 -3.51
C ASN A 276 7.33 -21.77 -3.59
N ALA A 277 8.03 -21.38 -4.65
CA ALA A 277 9.47 -21.67 -4.79
C ALA A 277 10.29 -20.90 -3.75
N TYR A 278 9.91 -19.64 -3.48
CA TYR A 278 10.56 -18.84 -2.45
C TYR A 278 10.33 -19.38 -1.04
N MET A 279 9.12 -19.86 -0.74
CA MET A 279 8.80 -20.51 0.53
C MET A 279 9.66 -21.78 0.75
N ALA A 280 9.81 -22.62 -0.27
CA ALA A 280 10.67 -23.80 -0.21
C ALA A 280 12.13 -23.39 0.13
N MET A 281 12.67 -22.40 -0.57
CA MET A 281 14.02 -21.88 -0.30
C MET A 281 14.15 -21.33 1.15
N LEU A 282 13.11 -20.67 1.68
CA LEU A 282 13.13 -20.20 3.07
C LEU A 282 13.14 -21.37 4.06
N HIS A 283 12.38 -22.43 3.82
CA HIS A 283 12.39 -23.62 4.67
C HIS A 283 13.78 -24.28 4.71
N ASP A 284 14.45 -24.42 3.57
CA ASP A 284 15.82 -24.92 3.53
C ASP A 284 16.78 -24.06 4.34
N ARG A 285 16.68 -22.70 4.17
CA ARG A 285 17.50 -21.77 4.94
C ARG A 285 17.22 -21.80 6.46
N ILE A 286 15.98 -21.98 6.86
CA ILE A 286 15.60 -22.12 8.28
C ILE A 286 16.21 -23.39 8.87
N ALA A 287 16.14 -24.50 8.14
CA ALA A 287 16.75 -25.76 8.56
C ALA A 287 18.27 -25.63 8.72
N ASP A 288 18.94 -25.05 7.72
CA ASP A 288 20.40 -24.82 7.75
C ASP A 288 20.82 -23.84 8.87
N ALA A 289 19.97 -22.84 9.15
CA ALA A 289 20.23 -21.85 10.20
C ALA A 289 19.99 -22.41 11.61
N GLY A 290 19.24 -23.47 11.76
CA GLY A 290 18.90 -24.09 13.06
C GLY A 290 18.12 -23.13 13.98
N ILE A 291 17.25 -22.28 13.41
CA ILE A 291 16.45 -21.30 14.16
C ILE A 291 14.97 -21.69 14.19
N GLU A 292 14.24 -21.16 15.17
CA GLU A 292 12.80 -21.30 15.22
C GLU A 292 12.10 -20.13 14.49
N VAL A 293 11.25 -20.48 13.52
CA VAL A 293 10.40 -19.52 12.78
C VAL A 293 8.94 -19.95 12.92
N ARG A 294 8.08 -18.99 13.21
CA ARG A 294 6.63 -19.20 13.29
C ARG A 294 5.95 -18.52 12.09
N PHE A 295 5.34 -19.31 11.22
CA PHE A 295 4.45 -18.80 10.16
C PHE A 295 3.03 -18.82 10.73
N ILE A 296 2.45 -17.63 10.92
CA ILE A 296 1.16 -17.47 11.63
C ILE A 296 0.04 -16.92 10.74
N ALA A 297 0.18 -17.07 9.43
CA ALA A 297 -0.81 -16.52 8.48
C ALA A 297 -2.23 -17.06 8.69
N ASP A 298 -2.37 -18.30 9.20
CA ASP A 298 -3.66 -18.89 9.57
C ASP A 298 -4.26 -18.34 10.88
N ARG A 299 -3.49 -17.55 11.61
CA ARG A 299 -3.88 -16.91 12.88
C ARG A 299 -4.05 -15.39 12.74
N VAL A 300 -3.82 -14.83 11.53
CA VAL A 300 -3.92 -13.39 11.26
C VAL A 300 -4.96 -13.13 10.18
N GLY A 301 -5.93 -12.25 10.48
CA GLY A 301 -7.02 -11.87 9.58
C GLY A 301 -7.29 -10.37 9.60
N GLU A 302 -8.26 -9.96 8.79
CA GLU A 302 -8.67 -8.54 8.70
C GLU A 302 -9.36 -8.06 9.98
N MET A 303 -10.05 -8.97 10.68
CA MET A 303 -10.75 -8.70 11.91
C MET A 303 -10.53 -9.81 12.93
N ARG A 304 -10.69 -9.46 14.20
CA ARG A 304 -10.68 -10.42 15.29
C ARG A 304 -11.87 -11.37 15.16
N THR A 305 -11.61 -12.66 15.10
CA THR A 305 -12.63 -13.72 14.97
C THR A 305 -12.12 -15.04 15.50
N ARG A 306 -12.86 -16.13 15.28
CA ARG A 306 -12.41 -17.49 15.51
C ARG A 306 -12.50 -18.29 14.21
N ASP A 307 -11.54 -19.15 13.98
CA ASP A 307 -11.54 -20.08 12.84
C ASP A 307 -12.52 -21.24 13.04
N GLY A 308 -12.63 -22.09 12.03
CA GLY A 308 -13.49 -23.27 12.07
C GLY A 308 -13.14 -24.32 13.15
N GLN A 309 -11.98 -24.19 13.81
CA GLN A 309 -11.53 -25.01 14.94
C GLN A 309 -11.70 -24.30 16.28
N GLY A 310 -12.30 -23.12 16.29
CA GLY A 310 -12.52 -22.31 17.50
C GLY A 310 -11.27 -21.54 17.97
N ARG A 311 -10.14 -21.59 17.25
CA ARG A 311 -8.92 -20.86 17.58
C ARG A 311 -9.09 -19.37 17.27
N LYS A 312 -8.52 -18.50 18.10
CA LYS A 312 -8.54 -17.04 17.85
C LYS A 312 -7.78 -16.69 16.57
N VAL A 313 -8.38 -15.81 15.77
CA VAL A 313 -7.74 -15.11 14.65
C VAL A 313 -7.54 -13.67 15.08
N TYR A 314 -6.31 -13.22 15.08
CA TYR A 314 -5.87 -11.90 15.50
C TYR A 314 -5.79 -10.95 14.30
N THR A 315 -5.78 -9.65 14.53
CA THR A 315 -5.40 -8.69 13.51
C THR A 315 -3.87 -8.55 13.45
N LEU A 316 -3.35 -8.03 12.35
CA LEU A 316 -1.92 -7.70 12.28
C LEU A 316 -1.51 -6.70 13.37
N PHE A 317 -2.39 -5.78 13.75
CA PHE A 317 -2.17 -4.82 14.82
C PHE A 317 -2.03 -5.48 16.20
N ASP A 318 -2.75 -6.58 16.45
CA ASP A 318 -2.54 -7.38 17.65
C ASP A 318 -1.12 -7.97 17.69
N VAL A 319 -0.60 -8.44 16.56
CA VAL A 319 0.76 -8.97 16.48
C VAL A 319 1.80 -7.88 16.68
N TYR A 320 1.60 -6.69 16.10
CA TYR A 320 2.49 -5.53 16.33
C TYR A 320 2.53 -5.12 17.81
N ALA A 321 1.41 -5.16 18.53
CA ALA A 321 1.37 -4.82 19.94
C ALA A 321 2.35 -5.69 20.76
N HIS A 322 2.51 -6.97 20.41
CA HIS A 322 3.38 -7.94 21.07
C HIS A 322 4.82 -7.98 20.53
N ALA A 323 5.11 -7.34 19.39
CA ALA A 323 6.44 -7.36 18.79
C ALA A 323 7.49 -6.62 19.67
N ASP A 324 8.71 -7.16 19.72
CA ASP A 324 9.85 -6.54 20.35
C ASP A 324 10.76 -5.83 19.33
N LEU A 325 10.78 -6.35 18.09
CA LEU A 325 11.50 -5.82 16.94
C LEU A 325 10.72 -6.12 15.66
N VAL A 326 10.79 -5.23 14.69
CA VAL A 326 10.24 -5.47 13.34
C VAL A 326 11.39 -5.61 12.36
N THR A 327 11.33 -6.61 11.47
CA THR A 327 12.24 -6.73 10.32
C THR A 327 11.53 -6.30 9.04
N TYR A 328 12.17 -5.41 8.30
CA TYR A 328 11.68 -4.92 7.02
C TYR A 328 12.79 -4.90 5.96
N PRO A 329 13.33 -6.08 5.60
CA PRO A 329 14.50 -6.21 4.74
C PRO A 329 14.15 -6.17 3.24
N SER A 330 13.06 -5.50 2.88
CA SER A 330 12.57 -5.44 1.48
C SER A 330 13.61 -4.83 0.54
N HIS A 331 13.82 -5.45 -0.61
CA HIS A 331 14.71 -4.93 -1.65
C HIS A 331 14.10 -3.75 -2.40
N TYR A 332 12.78 -3.76 -2.55
CA TYR A 332 12.01 -2.74 -3.27
C TYR A 332 10.63 -2.54 -2.65
N GLU A 333 10.25 -1.27 -2.45
CA GLU A 333 8.92 -0.83 -2.03
C GLU A 333 8.52 0.46 -2.71
N GLY A 334 7.22 0.62 -2.97
CA GLY A 334 6.67 1.90 -3.44
C GLY A 334 6.71 2.98 -2.36
N PHE A 335 6.50 2.59 -1.09
CA PHE A 335 6.67 3.47 0.07
C PHE A 335 7.17 2.68 1.29
N GLY A 336 6.33 1.87 1.94
CA GLY A 336 6.70 1.08 3.10
C GLY A 336 5.66 1.10 4.23
N ASN A 337 4.47 0.52 4.01
CA ASN A 337 3.42 0.47 5.03
C ASN A 337 3.88 -0.21 6.32
N ALA A 338 4.59 -1.34 6.21
CA ALA A 338 5.10 -2.05 7.38
C ALA A 338 6.13 -1.23 8.19
N PHE A 339 6.88 -0.33 7.53
CA PHE A 339 7.72 0.64 8.22
C PHE A 339 6.85 1.63 9.03
N LEU A 340 5.83 2.22 8.41
CA LEU A 340 4.92 3.13 9.11
C LEU A 340 4.21 2.47 10.28
N GLU A 341 3.76 1.23 10.11
CA GLU A 341 3.12 0.43 11.17
C GLU A 341 4.09 0.17 12.32
N ALA A 342 5.35 -0.19 12.05
CA ALA A 342 6.36 -0.37 13.08
C ALA A 342 6.57 0.93 13.90
N ILE A 343 6.69 2.07 13.20
CA ILE A 343 6.84 3.38 13.84
C ILE A 343 5.60 3.75 14.67
N TYR A 344 4.41 3.50 14.14
CA TYR A 344 3.14 3.75 14.82
C TYR A 344 3.03 2.97 16.14
N PHE A 345 3.43 1.68 16.12
CA PHE A 345 3.47 0.84 17.32
C PHE A 345 4.69 1.09 18.23
N GLY A 346 5.54 2.06 17.90
CA GLY A 346 6.75 2.38 18.67
C GLY A 346 7.77 1.23 18.69
N LYS A 347 7.78 0.38 17.65
CA LYS A 347 8.69 -0.77 17.60
C LYS A 347 10.00 -0.39 16.90
N PRO A 348 11.16 -0.82 17.43
CA PRO A 348 12.41 -0.74 16.69
C PRO A 348 12.27 -1.49 15.36
N VAL A 349 12.87 -0.98 14.30
CA VAL A 349 12.80 -1.60 12.98
C VAL A 349 14.18 -1.76 12.36
N VAL A 350 14.47 -2.96 11.88
CA VAL A 350 15.59 -3.25 10.97
C VAL A 350 15.08 -3.09 9.55
N VAL A 351 15.62 -2.13 8.83
CA VAL A 351 15.17 -1.77 7.49
C VAL A 351 16.29 -1.92 6.47
N ASN A 352 16.00 -2.50 5.32
CA ASN A 352 16.91 -2.41 4.17
C ASN A 352 16.82 -1.02 3.54
N THR A 353 17.95 -0.42 3.15
CA THR A 353 18.03 0.91 2.54
C THR A 353 17.58 0.89 1.07
N TYR A 354 16.32 0.48 0.83
CA TYR A 354 15.75 0.55 -0.52
C TYR A 354 15.59 2.00 -0.99
N ALA A 355 15.54 2.20 -2.30
CA ALA A 355 15.68 3.52 -2.93
C ALA A 355 14.73 4.61 -2.39
N VAL A 356 13.44 4.27 -2.15
CA VAL A 356 12.46 5.22 -1.59
C VAL A 356 12.76 5.52 -0.12
N TYR A 357 13.17 4.52 0.67
CA TYR A 357 13.59 4.73 2.04
C TYR A 357 14.76 5.72 2.11
N ALA A 358 15.85 5.42 1.41
CA ALA A 358 17.06 6.24 1.41
C ALA A 358 16.82 7.69 0.93
N ARG A 359 15.81 7.90 0.08
CA ARG A 359 15.53 9.22 -0.49
C ARG A 359 14.49 10.02 0.28
N ASP A 360 13.40 9.39 0.70
CA ASP A 360 12.20 10.08 1.20
C ASP A 360 11.96 9.87 2.71
N ILE A 361 12.57 8.85 3.32
CA ILE A 361 12.32 8.48 4.73
C ILE A 361 13.55 8.75 5.60
N ASP A 362 14.70 8.18 5.27
CA ASP A 362 15.96 8.34 6.03
C ASP A 362 16.31 9.82 6.32
N PRO A 363 16.25 10.76 5.34
CA PRO A 363 16.58 12.16 5.58
C PRO A 363 15.67 12.86 6.60
N LEU A 364 14.55 12.25 6.99
CA LEU A 364 13.64 12.79 8.00
C LEU A 364 14.15 12.53 9.43
N GLY A 365 15.16 11.66 9.61
CA GLY A 365 15.86 11.43 10.87
C GLY A 365 15.21 10.38 11.77
N PHE A 366 14.47 9.43 11.23
CA PHE A 366 13.95 8.28 11.97
C PHE A 366 15.09 7.47 12.59
N LYS A 367 14.87 6.95 13.78
CA LYS A 367 15.78 6.05 14.46
C LYS A 367 15.47 4.62 14.03
N THR A 368 16.37 4.03 13.23
CA THR A 368 16.22 2.71 12.63
C THR A 368 17.54 1.98 12.66
N ILE A 369 17.51 0.67 12.55
CA ILE A 369 18.71 -0.16 12.32
C ILE A 369 18.76 -0.42 10.81
N GLU A 370 19.73 0.20 10.15
CA GLU A 370 19.85 0.14 8.70
C GLU A 370 20.74 -1.02 8.25
N MET A 371 20.29 -1.68 7.19
CA MET A 371 21.10 -2.66 6.47
C MET A 371 21.08 -2.35 4.96
N ASP A 372 22.15 -2.63 4.29
CA ASP A 372 22.27 -2.56 2.83
C ASP A 372 22.46 -3.97 2.28
N GLN A 373 21.36 -4.67 2.07
CA GLN A 373 21.26 -6.03 1.53
C GLN A 373 22.04 -7.11 2.29
N LEU A 374 22.78 -6.73 3.33
CA LEU A 374 23.61 -7.65 4.11
C LEU A 374 23.40 -7.44 5.62
N VAL A 375 23.21 -8.53 6.32
CA VAL A 375 23.24 -8.52 7.79
C VAL A 375 24.69 -8.53 8.24
N THR A 376 25.24 -7.37 8.55
CA THR A 376 26.63 -7.23 9.05
C THR A 376 26.72 -7.50 10.54
N GLY A 377 27.96 -7.63 11.07
CA GLY A 377 28.18 -7.70 12.53
C GLY A 377 27.68 -6.45 13.24
N ALA A 378 27.83 -5.27 12.64
CA ALA A 378 27.34 -4.00 13.21
C ALA A 378 25.83 -4.00 13.37
N VAL A 379 25.06 -4.42 12.35
CA VAL A 379 23.60 -4.57 12.43
C VAL A 379 23.20 -5.50 13.58
N VAL A 380 23.88 -6.63 13.75
CA VAL A 380 23.59 -7.58 14.84
C VAL A 380 23.84 -6.98 16.21
N GLU A 381 24.95 -6.26 16.39
CA GLU A 381 25.28 -5.60 17.67
C GLU A 381 24.28 -4.47 17.98
N GLU A 382 23.87 -3.70 17.00
CA GLU A 382 22.86 -2.66 17.16
C GLU A 382 21.50 -3.24 17.55
N VAL A 383 21.06 -4.34 16.91
CA VAL A 383 19.86 -5.08 17.31
C VAL A 383 19.95 -5.57 18.74
N ARG A 384 21.10 -6.13 19.16
CA ARG A 384 21.30 -6.54 20.56
C ARG A 384 21.22 -5.37 21.53
N ALA A 385 21.85 -4.26 21.21
CA ALA A 385 21.82 -3.07 22.04
C ALA A 385 20.38 -2.59 22.25
N VAL A 386 19.63 -2.45 21.15
CA VAL A 386 18.24 -2.00 21.20
C VAL A 386 17.34 -2.98 21.95
N LEU A 387 17.47 -4.31 21.72
CA LEU A 387 16.64 -5.31 22.41
C LEU A 387 16.91 -5.40 23.91
N ASN A 388 18.14 -5.13 24.36
CA ASN A 388 18.50 -5.20 25.77
C ASN A 388 18.35 -3.85 26.52
N ASP A 389 18.24 -2.73 25.81
CA ASP A 389 18.09 -1.40 26.41
C ASP A 389 16.68 -0.85 26.25
N ARG A 390 15.89 -0.96 27.33
CA ARG A 390 14.52 -0.46 27.36
C ARG A 390 14.44 1.06 27.19
N ALA A 391 15.37 1.81 27.81
CA ALA A 391 15.37 3.27 27.76
C ALA A 391 15.62 3.76 26.33
N LEU A 392 16.56 3.11 25.63
CA LEU A 392 16.86 3.38 24.22
C LEU A 392 15.64 3.11 23.33
N ARG A 393 14.94 1.97 23.53
CA ARG A 393 13.71 1.67 22.79
C ARG A 393 12.63 2.72 23.00
N GLU A 394 12.41 3.14 24.24
CA GLU A 394 11.41 4.16 24.59
C GLU A 394 11.77 5.53 23.99
N GLU A 395 13.04 5.89 23.95
CA GLU A 395 13.54 7.11 23.29
C GLU A 395 13.26 7.06 21.77
N TRP A 396 13.64 5.95 21.12
CA TRP A 396 13.39 5.76 19.69
C TRP A 396 11.91 5.79 19.37
N ALA A 397 11.09 5.09 20.16
CA ALA A 397 9.63 5.08 19.98
C ALA A 397 9.05 6.49 20.03
N ARG A 398 9.40 7.31 21.03
CA ARG A 398 8.95 8.70 21.14
C ARG A 398 9.39 9.55 19.94
N THR A 399 10.68 9.45 19.59
CA THR A 399 11.26 10.23 18.46
C THR A 399 10.55 9.86 17.15
N ASN A 400 10.45 8.58 16.86
CA ASN A 400 9.87 8.06 15.63
C ASN A 400 8.37 8.37 15.53
N TYR A 401 7.62 8.22 16.62
CA TYR A 401 6.20 8.56 16.65
C TYR A 401 5.97 10.05 16.35
N ALA A 402 6.79 10.93 16.95
CA ALA A 402 6.71 12.37 16.69
C ALA A 402 7.02 12.71 15.23
N LEU A 403 7.99 12.03 14.60
CA LEU A 403 8.28 12.18 13.17
C LEU A 403 7.15 11.62 12.31
N GLY A 404 6.58 10.45 12.67
CA GLY A 404 5.43 9.88 12.00
C GLY A 404 4.22 10.82 12.01
N LEU A 405 3.89 11.39 13.17
CA LEU A 405 2.84 12.38 13.34
C LEU A 405 3.10 13.63 12.46
N LYS A 406 4.34 14.09 12.40
CA LYS A 406 4.73 15.28 11.63
C LYS A 406 4.63 15.08 10.12
N TYR A 407 4.98 13.90 9.60
CA TYR A 407 5.19 13.69 8.17
C TYR A 407 4.17 12.75 7.51
N PHE A 408 3.56 11.82 8.26
CA PHE A 408 2.79 10.71 7.72
C PHE A 408 1.41 10.54 8.39
N SER A 409 0.92 11.57 9.10
CA SER A 409 -0.38 11.54 9.78
C SER A 409 -1.55 11.89 8.86
N TYR A 410 -2.76 11.63 9.35
CA TYR A 410 -3.99 12.07 8.71
C TYR A 410 -4.09 13.59 8.59
N ALA A 411 -3.55 14.35 9.55
CA ALA A 411 -3.48 15.81 9.45
C ALA A 411 -2.64 16.28 8.28
N VAL A 412 -1.54 15.58 7.96
CA VAL A 412 -0.70 15.86 6.78
C VAL A 412 -1.49 15.60 5.49
N ALA A 413 -2.16 14.45 5.41
CA ALA A 413 -3.00 14.12 4.25
C ALA A 413 -4.15 15.12 4.10
N ARG A 414 -4.86 15.46 5.18
CA ARG A 414 -5.96 16.44 5.20
C ARG A 414 -5.53 17.76 4.60
N ARG A 415 -4.39 18.32 5.03
CA ARG A 415 -3.86 19.58 4.49
C ARG A 415 -3.53 19.48 3.00
N LYS A 416 -2.89 18.38 2.58
CA LYS A 416 -2.52 18.17 1.18
C LYS A 416 -3.73 17.93 0.28
N LEU A 417 -4.71 17.15 0.74
CA LEU A 417 -5.96 16.90 0.02
C LEU A 417 -6.81 18.15 -0.07
N ALA A 418 -6.92 18.94 1.01
CA ALA A 418 -7.61 20.24 0.99
C ALA A 418 -7.02 21.15 -0.09
N ALA A 419 -5.69 21.23 -0.20
CA ALA A 419 -5.05 22.01 -1.25
C ALA A 419 -5.34 21.47 -2.67
N ARG A 420 -5.46 20.15 -2.84
CA ARG A 420 -5.85 19.56 -4.15
C ARG A 420 -7.30 19.89 -4.48
N MET A 421 -8.20 19.74 -3.51
CA MET A 421 -9.61 20.12 -3.69
C MET A 421 -9.75 21.61 -4.03
N ALA A 422 -9.06 22.49 -3.31
CA ALA A 422 -9.08 23.92 -3.61
C ALA A 422 -8.59 24.24 -5.05
N ASN A 423 -7.51 23.61 -5.49
CA ASN A 423 -7.00 23.78 -6.86
C ASN A 423 -8.02 23.31 -7.93
N LEU A 424 -8.66 22.17 -7.71
CA LEU A 424 -9.65 21.60 -8.66
C LEU A 424 -10.89 22.50 -8.83
N PHE A 425 -11.26 23.24 -7.78
CA PHE A 425 -12.45 24.10 -7.81
C PHE A 425 -12.14 25.60 -7.94
N GLY A 426 -10.87 25.98 -8.07
CA GLY A 426 -10.47 27.39 -8.19
C GLY A 426 -10.69 28.20 -6.90
N GLU A 427 -10.85 27.54 -5.77
CA GLU A 427 -11.06 28.17 -4.47
C GLU A 427 -9.70 28.31 -3.77
N GLY A 428 -8.97 29.39 -4.04
CA GLY A 428 -7.70 29.62 -3.33
C GLY A 428 -6.58 30.31 -4.10
N VAL A 429 -6.94 31.22 -4.98
CA VAL A 429 -5.97 32.19 -5.55
C VAL A 429 -6.20 33.55 -4.93
#